data_63520a77004ebd9ff557f8f20a8d8078
#
_entry.id   63520a77004ebd9ff557f8f20a8d8078
#
_cell.length_a   1.000
_cell.length_b   1.000
_cell.length_c   1.000
_cell.angle_alpha   90.00
_cell.angle_beta   90.00
_cell.angle_gamma   90.00
#
_symmetry.space_group_name_H-M   'P 1'
#
loop_
_entity.id
_entity.type
_entity.pdbx_description
1 polymer ?
#
loop_
_entity_poly.entity_id
_entity_poly.type
_entity_poly.pdbx_seq_one_letter_code
_entity_poly.pdbx_strand_id
1 'polypeptide(L)'
;MRLRHGLILMTLFAVISDALLIPFYPQFFAERYGEGSPWHVGAYVAFISITVMCVFPLWVRVARRFETLHILQYTQGVAAALCLASYWAPDLVSYWVLSMAMFAFKSSYLLNFPYLMRTESDETRAGAIGLLSVTAHLGVVLGAVTGGAVIEHWGVRDCVLLMALADLVQMGLCTWLIRSRRMVPVLAEDAEERAAPRRFSLSGHTAILKLAVVMLLFDFGAALVRPFFSMYWSSLSAAGSEAGGELAAGAAFAVPKIVAVCALLIHRWLTLPEQHPTRRTLANLMLGAVGLLLQAAPDIATLLIGRVLLGWALYQLVINFDVQLYRLSTPDDFGRDYGVINIFQNCGVLLASFTAGSLVATLGLRAPFIVAGTAFLLAAALWLWSFPKARSADHAPALTPDPEESSHAPVA
;
A
#
# COMPACT_ATOMS: atom_id res chain seq x y z
N MET A 1 1.74 17.53 21.75
CA MET A 1 1.55 16.96 20.40
C MET A 1 0.05 16.91 20.13
N ARG A 2 -0.45 17.36 18.98
CA ARG A 2 -1.89 17.27 18.62
C ARG A 2 -2.24 15.82 18.31
N LEU A 3 -3.50 15.38 18.48
CA LEU A 3 -3.96 14.01 18.18
C LEU A 3 -3.53 13.55 16.78
N ARG A 4 -3.72 14.41 15.77
CA ARG A 4 -3.27 14.19 14.39
C ARG A 4 -1.80 13.76 14.29
N HIS A 5 -0.88 14.47 14.95
CA HIS A 5 0.55 14.13 14.90
C HIS A 5 0.86 12.81 15.60
N GLY A 6 0.08 12.48 16.67
CA GLY A 6 0.20 11.19 17.34
C GLY A 6 -0.17 10.03 16.43
N LEU A 7 -1.32 10.12 15.74
CA LEU A 7 -1.79 9.10 14.82
C LEU A 7 -0.86 8.92 13.61
N ILE A 8 -0.33 10.04 13.08
CA ILE A 8 0.65 10.00 11.99
C ILE A 8 1.94 9.29 12.44
N LEU A 9 2.44 9.61 13.63
CA LEU A 9 3.64 8.96 14.16
C LEU A 9 3.43 7.47 14.44
N MET A 10 2.25 7.09 14.97
CA MET A 10 1.88 5.69 15.13
C MET A 10 1.86 4.94 13.78
N THR A 11 1.28 5.54 12.75
CA THR A 11 1.28 4.96 11.39
C THR A 11 2.70 4.84 10.85
N LEU A 12 3.57 5.81 11.10
CA LEU A 12 4.98 5.72 10.68
C LEU A 12 5.67 4.51 11.30
N PHE A 13 5.56 4.32 12.62
CA PHE A 13 6.18 3.17 13.30
C PHE A 13 5.57 1.84 12.88
N ALA A 14 4.24 1.79 12.65
CA ALA A 14 3.58 0.60 12.13
C ALA A 14 4.15 0.18 10.77
N VAL A 15 4.26 1.13 9.85
CA VAL A 15 4.76 0.85 8.48
C VAL A 15 6.25 0.54 8.48
N ILE A 16 7.05 1.21 9.32
CA ILE A 16 8.49 0.86 9.51
C ILE A 16 8.58 -0.60 9.94
N SER A 17 7.85 -0.98 10.99
CA SER A 17 7.85 -2.34 11.53
C SER A 17 7.46 -3.38 10.47
N ASP A 18 6.43 -3.12 9.67
CA ASP A 18 5.99 -4.03 8.62
C ASP A 18 7.02 -4.15 7.49
N ALA A 19 7.71 -3.05 7.15
CA ALA A 19 8.62 -3.01 6.01
C ALA A 19 10.03 -3.57 6.32
N LEU A 20 10.40 -3.75 7.60
CA LEU A 20 11.72 -4.22 8.02
C LEU A 20 12.14 -5.53 7.37
N LEU A 21 11.26 -6.52 7.33
CA LEU A 21 11.56 -7.88 6.87
C LEU A 21 10.97 -8.21 5.48
N ILE A 22 10.09 -7.36 4.92
CA ILE A 22 9.41 -7.70 3.65
C ILE A 22 10.39 -8.14 2.54
N PRO A 23 11.46 -7.41 2.22
CA PRO A 23 12.40 -7.84 1.18
C PRO A 23 13.36 -8.95 1.63
N PHE A 24 13.43 -9.26 2.94
CA PHE A 24 14.43 -10.12 3.55
C PHE A 24 13.88 -11.43 4.12
N TYR A 25 12.59 -11.74 3.93
CA TYR A 25 12.01 -13.01 4.39
C TYR A 25 12.76 -14.25 3.90
N PRO A 26 13.27 -14.31 2.64
CA PRO A 26 14.05 -15.48 2.20
C PRO A 26 15.30 -15.71 3.06
N GLN A 27 16.06 -14.64 3.36
CA GLN A 27 17.25 -14.73 4.21
C GLN A 27 16.86 -15.09 5.64
N PHE A 28 15.81 -14.48 6.17
CA PHE A 28 15.32 -14.77 7.52
C PHE A 28 15.03 -16.26 7.73
N PHE A 29 14.29 -16.88 6.82
CA PHE A 29 13.95 -18.28 6.94
C PHE A 29 15.14 -19.21 6.69
N ALA A 30 15.99 -18.87 5.73
CA ALA A 30 17.19 -19.63 5.43
C ALA A 30 18.19 -19.64 6.61
N GLU A 31 18.50 -18.47 7.17
CA GLU A 31 19.48 -18.35 8.26
C GLU A 31 18.95 -18.87 9.60
N ARG A 32 17.68 -18.60 9.89
CA ARG A 32 17.10 -18.93 11.21
C ARG A 32 16.65 -20.36 11.34
N TYR A 33 16.05 -20.92 10.26
CA TYR A 33 15.39 -22.22 10.30
C TYR A 33 15.92 -23.21 9.25
N GLY A 34 16.91 -22.80 8.45
CA GLY A 34 17.42 -23.63 7.34
C GLY A 34 16.42 -23.80 6.20
N GLU A 35 15.33 -23.02 6.18
CA GLU A 35 14.26 -23.12 5.18
C GLU A 35 14.45 -22.08 4.08
N GLY A 36 15.14 -22.48 3.02
CA GLY A 36 15.43 -21.63 1.85
C GLY A 36 14.43 -21.76 0.69
N SER A 37 13.35 -22.53 0.86
CA SER A 37 12.36 -22.75 -0.23
C SER A 37 11.60 -21.48 -0.58
N PRO A 38 11.65 -21.00 -1.84
CA PRO A 38 10.85 -19.86 -2.27
C PRO A 38 9.33 -20.08 -2.11
N TRP A 39 8.87 -21.32 -2.23
CA TRP A 39 7.48 -21.70 -1.98
C TRP A 39 7.04 -21.36 -0.57
N HIS A 40 7.87 -21.69 0.41
CA HIS A 40 7.62 -21.42 1.81
C HIS A 40 7.50 -19.91 2.07
N VAL A 41 8.41 -19.11 1.54
CA VAL A 41 8.37 -17.64 1.67
C VAL A 41 7.11 -17.05 1.03
N GLY A 42 6.78 -17.49 -0.18
CA GLY A 42 5.57 -17.06 -0.87
C GLY A 42 4.30 -17.40 -0.10
N ALA A 43 4.21 -18.63 0.43
CA ALA A 43 3.10 -19.06 1.29
C ALA A 43 3.02 -18.22 2.57
N TYR A 44 4.14 -17.98 3.24
CA TYR A 44 4.19 -17.17 4.46
C TYR A 44 3.64 -15.76 4.25
N VAL A 45 4.09 -15.05 3.21
CA VAL A 45 3.61 -13.70 2.88
C VAL A 45 2.12 -13.72 2.49
N ALA A 46 1.67 -14.76 1.79
CA ALA A 46 0.26 -14.94 1.47
C ALA A 46 -0.60 -15.14 2.73
N PHE A 47 -0.13 -15.95 3.69
CA PHE A 47 -0.83 -16.17 4.95
C PHE A 47 -0.88 -14.91 5.81
N ILE A 48 0.15 -14.06 5.81
CA ILE A 48 0.07 -12.72 6.42
C ILE A 48 -1.10 -11.94 5.81
N SER A 49 -1.19 -11.87 4.47
CA SER A 49 -2.25 -11.14 3.78
C SER A 49 -3.63 -11.70 4.12
N ILE A 50 -3.81 -13.03 4.13
CA ILE A 50 -5.05 -13.70 4.52
C ILE A 50 -5.43 -13.34 5.96
N THR A 51 -4.47 -13.42 6.88
CA THR A 51 -4.68 -13.11 8.30
C THR A 51 -5.20 -11.68 8.47
N VAL A 52 -4.53 -10.71 7.85
CA VAL A 52 -4.94 -9.29 7.91
C VAL A 52 -6.33 -9.10 7.30
N MET A 53 -6.60 -9.68 6.12
CA MET A 53 -7.89 -9.56 5.43
C MET A 53 -9.05 -10.15 6.25
N CYS A 54 -8.83 -11.28 6.92
CA CYS A 54 -9.85 -11.94 7.73
C CYS A 54 -10.08 -11.25 9.08
N VAL A 55 -9.01 -10.72 9.69
CA VAL A 55 -9.08 -10.19 11.07
C VAL A 55 -9.43 -8.69 11.09
N PHE A 56 -9.01 -7.91 10.10
CA PHE A 56 -9.28 -6.47 10.08
C PHE A 56 -10.79 -6.12 10.18
N PRO A 57 -11.73 -6.81 9.49
CA PRO A 57 -13.16 -6.56 9.68
C PRO A 57 -13.65 -6.82 11.11
N LEU A 58 -13.00 -7.70 11.87
CA LEU A 58 -13.32 -7.93 13.28
C LEU A 58 -12.92 -6.71 14.12
N TRP A 59 -11.71 -6.15 13.88
CA TRP A 59 -11.27 -4.91 14.55
C TRP A 59 -12.19 -3.73 14.23
N VAL A 60 -12.68 -3.61 13.01
CA VAL A 60 -13.68 -2.58 12.65
C VAL A 60 -14.97 -2.76 13.46
N ARG A 61 -15.43 -4.01 13.68
CA ARG A 61 -16.61 -4.27 14.53
C ARG A 61 -16.36 -3.94 16.00
N VAL A 62 -15.18 -4.28 16.51
CA VAL A 62 -14.77 -3.96 17.90
C VAL A 62 -14.69 -2.44 18.09
N ALA A 63 -14.15 -1.69 17.10
CA ALA A 63 -14.05 -0.23 17.14
C ALA A 63 -15.39 0.51 17.11
N ARG A 64 -16.50 -0.19 16.79
CA ARG A 64 -17.86 0.37 16.95
C ARG A 64 -18.32 0.40 18.41
N ARG A 65 -17.76 -0.45 19.28
CA ARG A 65 -18.16 -0.60 20.68
C ARG A 65 -17.16 0.00 21.66
N PHE A 66 -15.90 0.06 21.26
CA PHE A 66 -14.80 0.49 22.11
C PHE A 66 -14.05 1.64 21.43
N GLU A 67 -13.49 2.51 22.23
CA GLU A 67 -12.68 3.62 21.76
C GLU A 67 -11.40 3.11 21.08
N THR A 68 -11.12 3.65 19.89
CA THR A 68 -10.06 3.14 19.01
C THR A 68 -8.67 3.18 19.65
N LEU A 69 -8.32 4.24 20.42
CA LEU A 69 -7.00 4.32 21.04
C LEU A 69 -6.80 3.26 22.13
N HIS A 70 -7.85 2.87 22.85
CA HIS A 70 -7.77 1.77 23.82
C HIS A 70 -7.56 0.42 23.10
N ILE A 71 -8.29 0.18 21.99
CA ILE A 71 -8.07 -1.03 21.18
C ILE A 71 -6.61 -1.09 20.76
N LEU A 72 -6.09 -0.01 20.18
CA LEU A 72 -4.71 0.06 19.69
C LEU A 72 -3.70 -0.13 20.83
N GLN A 73 -3.93 0.44 22.00
CA GLN A 73 -3.05 0.28 23.15
C GLN A 73 -2.88 -1.20 23.52
N TYR A 74 -3.99 -1.95 23.64
CA TYR A 74 -3.95 -3.36 24.02
C TYR A 74 -3.43 -4.24 22.89
N THR A 75 -3.89 -4.03 21.67
CA THR A 75 -3.51 -4.86 20.53
C THR A 75 -2.04 -4.69 20.16
N GLN A 76 -1.49 -3.49 20.20
CA GLN A 76 -0.07 -3.26 19.94
C GLN A 76 0.80 -3.84 21.07
N GLY A 77 0.35 -3.78 22.32
CA GLY A 77 1.02 -4.45 23.44
C GLY A 77 1.07 -5.95 23.27
N VAL A 78 -0.06 -6.59 22.88
CA VAL A 78 -0.10 -8.02 22.59
C VAL A 78 0.75 -8.37 21.37
N ALA A 79 0.69 -7.57 20.31
CA ALA A 79 1.52 -7.77 19.11
C ALA A 79 3.01 -7.70 19.45
N ALA A 80 3.44 -6.74 20.26
CA ALA A 80 4.82 -6.63 20.73
C ALA A 80 5.26 -7.86 21.55
N ALA A 81 4.40 -8.35 22.45
CA ALA A 81 4.69 -9.54 23.24
C ALA A 81 4.81 -10.79 22.37
N LEU A 82 3.90 -10.98 21.39
CA LEU A 82 3.96 -12.09 20.44
C LEU A 82 5.17 -12.00 19.51
N CYS A 83 5.51 -10.79 19.05
CA CYS A 83 6.69 -10.52 18.25
C CYS A 83 7.95 -10.90 19.05
N LEU A 84 8.03 -10.46 20.31
CA LEU A 84 9.13 -10.81 21.20
C LEU A 84 9.19 -12.32 21.46
N ALA A 85 8.06 -12.98 21.68
CA ALA A 85 7.99 -14.44 21.82
C ALA A 85 8.49 -15.17 20.56
N SER A 86 8.19 -14.64 19.36
CA SER A 86 8.66 -15.22 18.10
C SER A 86 10.16 -15.14 17.91
N TYR A 87 10.84 -14.20 18.58
CA TYR A 87 12.31 -14.12 18.62
C TYR A 87 12.95 -15.38 19.23
N TRP A 88 12.30 -16.01 20.22
CA TRP A 88 12.76 -17.26 20.85
C TRP A 88 12.10 -18.51 20.29
N ALA A 89 11.29 -18.41 19.23
CA ALA A 89 10.65 -19.57 18.64
C ALA A 89 11.67 -20.65 18.26
N PRO A 90 11.56 -21.88 18.80
CA PRO A 90 12.58 -22.92 18.60
C PRO A 90 12.56 -23.53 17.20
N ASP A 91 11.39 -23.54 16.56
CA ASP A 91 11.14 -24.18 15.29
C ASP A 91 10.25 -23.32 14.39
N LEU A 92 10.19 -23.70 13.12
CA LEU A 92 9.44 -23.00 12.08
C LEU A 92 7.95 -22.91 12.36
N VAL A 93 7.34 -23.98 12.89
CA VAL A 93 5.88 -24.04 13.17
C VAL A 93 5.53 -23.06 14.29
N SER A 94 6.31 -23.07 15.38
CA SER A 94 6.13 -22.14 16.50
C SER A 94 6.26 -20.69 16.02
N TYR A 95 7.24 -20.39 15.14
CA TYR A 95 7.39 -19.07 14.54
C TYR A 95 6.15 -18.68 13.71
N TRP A 96 5.64 -19.59 12.87
CA TRP A 96 4.45 -19.32 12.07
C TRP A 96 3.23 -18.98 12.94
N VAL A 97 2.97 -19.80 13.96
CA VAL A 97 1.83 -19.58 14.86
C VAL A 97 1.93 -18.24 15.58
N LEU A 98 3.11 -17.94 16.16
CA LEU A 98 3.33 -16.69 16.89
C LEU A 98 3.25 -15.47 15.97
N SER A 99 3.85 -15.55 14.78
CA SER A 99 3.85 -14.43 13.84
C SER A 99 2.48 -14.19 13.23
N MET A 100 1.70 -15.25 12.88
CA MET A 100 0.33 -15.06 12.39
C MET A 100 -0.58 -14.46 13.49
N ALA A 101 -0.45 -14.92 14.72
CA ALA A 101 -1.14 -14.31 15.87
C ALA A 101 -0.71 -12.84 16.05
N MET A 102 0.59 -12.53 15.96
CA MET A 102 1.11 -11.17 16.00
C MET A 102 0.47 -10.30 14.91
N PHE A 103 0.45 -10.73 13.63
CA PHE A 103 -0.15 -9.98 12.54
C PHE A 103 -1.66 -9.79 12.72
N ALA A 104 -2.36 -10.76 13.31
CA ALA A 104 -3.78 -10.64 13.63
C ALA A 104 -4.05 -9.47 14.59
N PHE A 105 -3.27 -9.33 15.67
CA PHE A 105 -3.41 -8.21 16.60
C PHE A 105 -2.86 -6.91 16.01
N LYS A 106 -1.70 -6.96 15.36
CA LYS A 106 -1.05 -5.80 14.76
C LYS A 106 -1.91 -5.14 13.70
N SER A 107 -2.69 -5.90 12.91
CA SER A 107 -3.56 -5.36 11.85
C SER A 107 -4.56 -4.29 12.34
N SER A 108 -4.79 -4.21 13.67
CA SER A 108 -5.61 -3.16 14.27
C SER A 108 -5.09 -1.74 13.98
N TYR A 109 -3.77 -1.54 13.72
CA TYR A 109 -3.23 -0.21 13.40
C TYR A 109 -3.88 0.41 12.16
N LEU A 110 -4.45 -0.39 11.27
CA LEU A 110 -5.21 0.10 10.11
C LEU A 110 -6.42 0.94 10.51
N LEU A 111 -6.90 0.83 11.76
CA LEU A 111 -7.94 1.72 12.32
C LEU A 111 -7.47 3.18 12.47
N ASN A 112 -6.16 3.44 12.45
CA ASN A 112 -5.63 4.81 12.49
C ASN A 112 -6.18 5.69 11.37
N PHE A 113 -6.35 5.11 10.16
CA PHE A 113 -6.83 5.85 9.01
C PHE A 113 -8.28 6.35 9.21
N PRO A 114 -9.29 5.48 9.44
CA PRO A 114 -10.66 5.93 9.66
C PRO A 114 -10.80 6.78 10.93
N TYR A 115 -9.99 6.54 11.96
CA TYR A 115 -10.01 7.34 13.17
C TYR A 115 -9.51 8.76 12.91
N LEU A 116 -8.41 8.93 12.16
CA LEU A 116 -7.91 10.24 11.75
C LEU A 116 -8.96 11.00 10.91
N MET A 117 -9.62 10.31 9.97
CA MET A 117 -10.64 10.93 9.11
C MET A 117 -11.85 11.45 9.87
N ARG A 118 -12.19 10.86 11.01
CA ARG A 118 -13.26 11.35 11.90
C ARG A 118 -12.87 12.61 12.69
N THR A 119 -11.58 12.84 12.87
CA THR A 119 -11.07 13.98 13.67
C THR A 119 -10.80 15.22 12.82
N GLU A 120 -10.79 15.08 11.51
CA GLU A 120 -10.49 16.16 10.55
C GLU A 120 -11.78 16.76 9.98
N SER A 121 -11.81 18.09 9.86
CA SER A 121 -12.86 18.80 9.13
C SER A 121 -12.73 18.54 7.62
N ASP A 122 -13.80 18.78 6.85
CA ASP A 122 -13.79 18.60 5.39
C ASP A 122 -12.67 19.41 4.72
N GLU A 123 -12.37 20.61 5.22
CA GLU A 123 -11.30 21.46 4.71
C GLU A 123 -9.89 20.90 4.96
N THR A 124 -9.67 20.22 6.09
CA THR A 124 -8.34 19.70 6.49
C THR A 124 -8.12 18.25 6.07
N ARG A 125 -9.19 17.53 5.71
CA ARG A 125 -9.18 16.09 5.41
C ARG A 125 -8.26 15.73 4.25
N ALA A 126 -8.29 16.49 3.15
CA ALA A 126 -7.41 16.25 2.00
C ALA A 126 -5.92 16.38 2.38
N GLY A 127 -5.58 17.37 3.22
CA GLY A 127 -4.22 17.55 3.74
C GLY A 127 -3.80 16.41 4.69
N ALA A 128 -4.72 15.86 5.47
CA ALA A 128 -4.46 14.73 6.37
C ALA A 128 -4.20 13.43 5.57
N ILE A 129 -4.98 13.16 4.52
CA ILE A 129 -4.79 12.03 3.61
C ILE A 129 -3.41 12.12 2.94
N GLY A 130 -3.07 13.29 2.38
CA GLY A 130 -1.77 13.49 1.75
C GLY A 130 -0.60 13.27 2.69
N LEU A 131 -0.69 13.78 3.92
CA LEU A 131 0.35 13.60 4.94
C LEU A 131 0.48 12.13 5.36
N LEU A 132 -0.64 11.42 5.50
CA LEU A 132 -0.63 9.99 5.84
C LEU A 132 -0.02 9.15 4.73
N SER A 133 -0.30 9.47 3.46
CA SER A 133 0.31 8.83 2.30
C SER A 133 1.83 9.03 2.26
N VAL A 134 2.30 10.26 2.47
CA VAL A 134 3.76 10.54 2.58
C VAL A 134 4.37 9.74 3.73
N THR A 135 3.70 9.72 4.88
CA THR A 135 4.16 8.99 6.07
C THR A 135 4.28 7.50 5.80
N ALA A 136 3.30 6.89 5.11
CA ALA A 136 3.35 5.49 4.73
C ALA A 136 4.51 5.19 3.77
N HIS A 137 4.75 6.04 2.77
CA HIS A 137 5.88 5.88 1.85
C HIS A 137 7.23 6.02 2.58
N LEU A 138 7.35 7.04 3.45
CA LEU A 138 8.54 7.25 4.27
C LEU A 138 8.78 6.08 5.23
N GLY A 139 7.72 5.53 5.82
CA GLY A 139 7.78 4.34 6.68
C GLY A 139 8.37 3.13 5.95
N VAL A 140 7.95 2.88 4.71
CA VAL A 140 8.53 1.79 3.89
C VAL A 140 10.01 2.05 3.60
N VAL A 141 10.40 3.28 3.26
CA VAL A 141 11.81 3.65 3.02
C VAL A 141 12.64 3.40 4.27
N LEU A 142 12.23 3.96 5.40
CA LEU A 142 12.94 3.81 6.68
C LEU A 142 12.98 2.34 7.11
N GLY A 143 11.88 1.61 6.99
CA GLY A 143 11.81 0.20 7.35
C GLY A 143 12.78 -0.66 6.53
N ALA A 144 12.76 -0.55 5.20
CA ALA A 144 13.62 -1.35 4.34
C ALA A 144 15.11 -1.04 4.53
N VAL A 145 15.47 0.25 4.64
CA VAL A 145 16.87 0.67 4.87
C VAL A 145 17.34 0.23 6.26
N THR A 146 16.51 0.44 7.28
CA THR A 146 16.84 0.02 8.65
C THR A 146 16.93 -1.50 8.76
N GLY A 147 16.00 -2.23 8.10
CA GLY A 147 16.05 -3.69 8.04
C GLY A 147 17.36 -4.19 7.44
N GLY A 148 17.76 -3.66 6.28
CA GLY A 148 19.03 -3.98 5.65
C GLY A 148 20.24 -3.67 6.55
N ALA A 149 20.24 -2.49 7.21
CA ALA A 149 21.31 -2.12 8.14
C ALA A 149 21.40 -3.06 9.36
N VAL A 150 20.26 -3.44 9.93
CA VAL A 150 20.21 -4.38 11.06
C VAL A 150 20.73 -5.74 10.65
N ILE A 151 20.32 -6.25 9.48
CA ILE A 151 20.77 -7.56 8.98
C ILE A 151 22.27 -7.56 8.76
N GLU A 152 22.81 -6.51 8.14
CA GLU A 152 24.24 -6.40 7.83
C GLU A 152 25.12 -6.32 9.07
N HIS A 153 24.68 -5.68 10.16
CA HIS A 153 25.51 -5.41 11.34
C HIS A 153 25.26 -6.36 12.53
N TRP A 154 24.02 -6.84 12.68
CA TRP A 154 23.61 -7.65 13.84
C TRP A 154 23.01 -9.00 13.47
N GLY A 155 22.44 -9.11 12.28
CA GLY A 155 21.83 -10.34 11.78
C GLY A 155 20.30 -10.24 11.60
N VAL A 156 19.77 -11.13 10.80
CA VAL A 156 18.37 -11.10 10.37
C VAL A 156 17.36 -11.27 11.52
N ARG A 157 17.75 -12.00 12.57
CA ARG A 157 16.92 -12.26 13.76
C ARG A 157 16.59 -10.97 14.51
N ASP A 158 17.53 -10.03 14.57
CA ASP A 158 17.38 -8.81 15.37
C ASP A 158 16.37 -7.81 14.78
N CYS A 159 16.01 -7.97 13.51
CA CYS A 159 14.87 -7.26 12.93
C CYS A 159 13.57 -7.51 13.70
N VAL A 160 13.38 -8.72 14.26
CA VAL A 160 12.20 -9.06 15.07
C VAL A 160 12.15 -8.25 16.36
N LEU A 161 13.32 -7.99 16.99
CA LEU A 161 13.37 -7.13 18.19
C LEU A 161 13.01 -5.68 17.86
N LEU A 162 13.46 -5.19 16.70
CA LEU A 162 13.13 -3.83 16.27
C LEU A 162 11.64 -3.70 15.90
N MET A 163 11.05 -4.75 15.33
CA MET A 163 9.60 -4.82 15.10
C MET A 163 8.84 -4.74 16.43
N ALA A 164 9.24 -5.52 17.43
CA ALA A 164 8.62 -5.49 18.76
C ALA A 164 8.77 -4.10 19.43
N LEU A 165 9.95 -3.48 19.29
CA LEU A 165 10.18 -2.12 19.80
C LEU A 165 9.25 -1.09 19.13
N ALA A 166 9.05 -1.17 17.82
CA ALA A 166 8.13 -0.27 17.11
C ALA A 166 6.69 -0.44 17.59
N ASP A 167 6.24 -1.67 17.87
CA ASP A 167 4.90 -1.93 18.41
C ASP A 167 4.77 -1.41 19.86
N LEU A 168 5.83 -1.53 20.69
CA LEU A 168 5.88 -0.92 22.03
C LEU A 168 5.83 0.61 21.96
N VAL A 169 6.52 1.23 21.00
CA VAL A 169 6.44 2.69 20.79
C VAL A 169 5.01 3.10 20.45
N GLN A 170 4.33 2.35 19.59
CA GLN A 170 2.91 2.59 19.27
C GLN A 170 2.03 2.48 20.49
N MET A 171 2.18 1.43 21.32
CA MET A 171 1.48 1.28 22.58
C MET A 171 1.73 2.48 23.53
N GLY A 172 2.99 2.92 23.63
CA GLY A 172 3.37 4.09 24.43
C GLY A 172 2.72 5.38 23.94
N LEU A 173 2.66 5.59 22.62
CA LEU A 173 1.98 6.75 22.02
C LEU A 173 0.47 6.71 22.28
N CYS A 174 -0.18 5.55 22.17
CA CYS A 174 -1.59 5.38 22.54
C CYS A 174 -1.81 5.75 24.02
N THR A 175 -1.00 5.20 24.91
CA THR A 175 -1.08 5.45 26.35
C THR A 175 -0.92 6.95 26.66
N TRP A 176 0.01 7.60 25.99
CA TRP A 176 0.23 9.03 26.15
C TRP A 176 -0.95 9.87 25.64
N LEU A 177 -1.52 9.52 24.48
CA LEU A 177 -2.70 10.21 23.93
C LEU A 177 -3.92 10.05 24.83
N ILE A 178 -4.16 8.85 25.37
CA ILE A 178 -5.25 8.56 26.31
C ILE A 178 -5.10 9.39 27.57
N ARG A 179 -3.93 9.36 28.22
CA ARG A 179 -3.65 10.15 29.43
C ARG A 179 -3.77 11.65 29.21
N SER A 180 -3.47 12.13 28.01
CA SER A 180 -3.61 13.53 27.63
C SER A 180 -5.06 13.93 27.32
N ARG A 181 -6.05 13.06 27.52
CA ARG A 181 -7.49 13.27 27.27
C ARG A 181 -7.77 13.77 25.84
N ARG A 182 -7.04 13.25 24.85
CA ARG A 182 -7.16 13.63 23.43
C ARG A 182 -7.97 12.61 22.62
N MET A 183 -8.91 11.95 23.27
CA MET A 183 -9.81 10.97 22.66
C MET A 183 -11.01 11.68 22.03
N VAL A 184 -11.47 11.15 20.91
CA VAL A 184 -12.74 11.52 20.32
C VAL A 184 -13.79 10.53 20.83
N PRO A 185 -14.88 10.99 21.46
CA PRO A 185 -15.94 10.10 21.93
C PRO A 185 -16.48 9.26 20.78
N VAL A 186 -16.77 7.99 21.05
CA VAL A 186 -17.54 7.14 20.13
C VAL A 186 -18.97 7.68 20.12
N LEU A 187 -19.37 8.36 19.02
CA LEU A 187 -20.75 8.78 18.84
C LEU A 187 -21.55 7.54 18.39
N ALA A 188 -22.49 7.13 19.24
CA ALA A 188 -23.38 5.99 18.96
C ALA A 188 -24.28 6.21 17.74
N GLU A 189 -24.57 7.47 17.38
CA GLU A 189 -25.42 7.84 16.26
C GLU A 189 -24.87 7.44 14.88
N ASP A 190 -23.55 7.39 14.70
CA ASP A 190 -22.93 6.95 13.45
C ASP A 190 -23.05 5.44 13.17
N ALA A 191 -23.48 4.67 14.17
CA ALA A 191 -23.55 3.21 14.08
C ALA A 191 -24.87 2.72 13.42
N GLU A 192 -25.96 3.44 13.58
CA GLU A 192 -27.28 3.04 13.04
C GLU A 192 -27.44 3.39 11.56
N GLU A 193 -26.94 4.52 11.11
CA GLU A 193 -27.07 4.96 9.72
C GLU A 193 -26.24 4.13 8.73
N ARG A 194 -25.17 3.46 9.22
CA ARG A 194 -24.30 2.58 8.42
C ARG A 194 -24.66 1.09 8.53
N ALA A 195 -25.65 0.73 9.32
CA ALA A 195 -25.99 -0.67 9.64
C ALA A 195 -26.97 -1.32 8.64
N ALA A 196 -27.53 -0.61 7.68
CA ALA A 196 -28.34 -1.22 6.64
C ALA A 196 -27.44 -2.06 5.71
N PRO A 197 -27.59 -3.42 5.67
CA PRO A 197 -26.88 -4.23 4.70
C PRO A 197 -27.49 -3.95 3.31
N ARG A 198 -26.94 -2.95 2.61
CA ARG A 198 -27.26 -2.78 1.19
C ARG A 198 -26.77 -4.05 0.48
N ARG A 199 -27.72 -4.77 -0.12
CA ARG A 199 -27.45 -6.01 -0.85
C ARG A 199 -26.38 -5.73 -1.90
N PHE A 200 -25.31 -6.52 -1.85
CA PHE A 200 -24.22 -6.49 -2.81
C PHE A 200 -24.80 -6.90 -4.19
N SER A 201 -25.09 -5.92 -5.04
CA SER A 201 -25.55 -6.14 -6.41
C SER A 201 -24.44 -5.71 -7.37
N LEU A 202 -23.80 -6.68 -7.99
CA LEU A 202 -22.79 -6.45 -9.04
C LEU A 202 -23.40 -5.99 -10.38
N SER A 203 -24.73 -6.10 -10.56
CA SER A 203 -25.36 -6.03 -11.89
C SER A 203 -25.62 -4.61 -12.43
N GLY A 204 -25.11 -3.55 -11.80
CA GLY A 204 -25.26 -2.17 -12.31
C GLY A 204 -23.95 -1.41 -12.59
N HIS A 205 -22.80 -1.97 -12.19
CA HIS A 205 -21.53 -1.22 -12.13
C HIS A 205 -20.39 -1.85 -12.96
N THR A 206 -20.67 -2.20 -14.21
CA THR A 206 -19.67 -2.80 -15.11
C THR A 206 -18.38 -1.97 -15.22
N ALA A 207 -18.47 -0.63 -15.16
CA ALA A 207 -17.31 0.24 -15.23
C ALA A 207 -16.44 0.13 -13.95
N ILE A 208 -17.05 0.05 -12.77
CA ILE A 208 -16.34 -0.16 -11.48
C ILE A 208 -15.67 -1.54 -11.46
N LEU A 209 -16.35 -2.58 -11.93
CA LEU A 209 -15.75 -3.91 -12.00
C LEU A 209 -14.56 -3.96 -12.97
N LYS A 210 -14.65 -3.29 -14.12
CA LYS A 210 -13.52 -3.16 -15.06
C LYS A 210 -12.34 -2.43 -14.42
N LEU A 211 -12.59 -1.35 -13.70
CA LEU A 211 -11.57 -0.64 -12.94
C LEU A 211 -10.95 -1.54 -11.86
N ALA A 212 -11.77 -2.27 -11.12
CA ALA A 212 -11.32 -3.20 -10.07
C ALA A 212 -10.38 -4.29 -10.62
N VAL A 213 -10.67 -4.86 -11.80
CA VAL A 213 -9.80 -5.85 -12.44
C VAL A 213 -8.47 -5.22 -12.91
N VAL A 214 -8.50 -4.00 -13.44
CA VAL A 214 -7.26 -3.26 -13.77
C VAL A 214 -6.41 -3.05 -12.52
N MET A 215 -7.02 -2.63 -11.41
CA MET A 215 -6.32 -2.40 -10.14
C MET A 215 -5.83 -3.70 -9.52
N LEU A 216 -6.56 -4.82 -9.67
CA LEU A 216 -6.06 -6.14 -9.27
C LEU A 216 -4.75 -6.49 -10.01
N LEU A 217 -4.71 -6.34 -11.34
CA LEU A 217 -3.51 -6.63 -12.13
C LEU A 217 -2.35 -5.69 -11.77
N PHE A 218 -2.65 -4.43 -11.51
CA PHE A 218 -1.69 -3.44 -11.06
C PHE A 218 -1.07 -3.83 -9.69
N ASP A 219 -1.89 -4.13 -8.69
CA ASP A 219 -1.41 -4.50 -7.35
C ASP A 219 -0.72 -5.87 -7.35
N PHE A 220 -1.21 -6.81 -8.16
CA PHE A 220 -0.54 -8.08 -8.40
C PHE A 220 0.89 -7.86 -8.91
N GLY A 221 1.07 -7.10 -9.99
CA GLY A 221 2.40 -6.82 -10.53
C GLY A 221 3.29 -6.04 -9.56
N ALA A 222 2.76 -5.03 -8.86
CA ALA A 222 3.50 -4.23 -7.91
C ALA A 222 3.93 -5.02 -6.66
N ALA A 223 3.18 -6.05 -6.26
CA ALA A 223 3.47 -6.86 -5.08
C ALA A 223 4.41 -8.05 -5.39
N LEU A 224 4.39 -8.56 -6.62
CA LEU A 224 5.04 -9.81 -7.03
C LEU A 224 6.55 -9.85 -6.76
N VAL A 225 7.23 -8.72 -6.90
CA VAL A 225 8.69 -8.62 -6.77
C VAL A 225 9.16 -8.37 -5.34
N ARG A 226 8.26 -8.04 -4.40
CA ARG A 226 8.64 -7.54 -3.06
C ARG A 226 9.39 -8.57 -2.21
N PRO A 227 8.93 -9.84 -2.07
CA PRO A 227 9.52 -10.78 -1.11
C PRO A 227 10.92 -11.26 -1.52
N PHE A 228 11.25 -11.25 -2.81
CA PHE A 228 12.48 -11.83 -3.34
C PHE A 228 13.47 -10.78 -3.86
N PHE A 229 13.21 -9.51 -3.61
CA PHE A 229 14.02 -8.43 -4.16
C PHE A 229 15.46 -8.45 -3.64
N SER A 230 15.67 -8.62 -2.32
CA SER A 230 17.02 -8.65 -1.75
C SER A 230 17.81 -9.87 -2.25
N MET A 231 17.14 -11.03 -2.35
CA MET A 231 17.75 -12.23 -2.90
C MET A 231 18.19 -12.03 -4.36
N TYR A 232 17.39 -11.34 -5.17
CA TYR A 232 17.78 -10.97 -6.53
C TYR A 232 18.94 -9.96 -6.54
N TRP A 233 18.89 -8.93 -5.68
CA TRP A 233 19.97 -7.97 -5.52
C TRP A 233 21.31 -8.65 -5.19
N SER A 234 21.32 -9.53 -4.19
CA SER A 234 22.50 -10.26 -3.78
C SER A 234 23.06 -11.15 -4.89
N SER A 235 22.17 -11.75 -5.73
CA SER A 235 22.61 -12.54 -6.90
C SER A 235 23.31 -11.71 -7.98
N LEU A 236 22.95 -10.43 -8.15
CA LEU A 236 23.62 -9.51 -9.07
C LEU A 236 24.93 -9.00 -8.52
N SER A 237 25.00 -8.77 -7.20
CA SER A 237 26.20 -8.25 -6.50
C SER A 237 27.30 -9.31 -6.42
N ALA A 238 26.96 -10.57 -6.20
CA ALA A 238 27.91 -11.69 -6.18
C ALA A 238 28.64 -11.88 -7.53
N ALA A 239 28.06 -11.37 -8.62
CA ALA A 239 28.65 -11.46 -9.97
C ALA A 239 29.76 -10.43 -10.24
N GLY A 240 30.20 -9.60 -9.27
CA GLY A 240 31.41 -8.76 -9.42
C GLY A 240 31.32 -7.29 -9.02
N SER A 241 30.32 -6.86 -8.23
CA SER A 241 30.25 -5.47 -7.77
C SER A 241 30.42 -5.38 -6.24
N GLU A 242 31.21 -4.40 -5.76
CA GLU A 242 31.38 -4.08 -4.33
C GLU A 242 30.11 -3.52 -3.66
N ALA A 243 29.00 -3.36 -4.41
CA ALA A 243 27.75 -2.79 -3.95
C ALA A 243 26.80 -3.79 -3.23
N GLY A 244 27.33 -4.84 -2.61
CA GLY A 244 26.62 -6.08 -2.32
C GLY A 244 26.02 -6.27 -0.94
N GLY A 245 26.00 -5.27 -0.04
CA GLY A 245 25.45 -5.43 1.31
C GLY A 245 23.93 -5.41 1.38
N GLU A 246 23.37 -5.93 2.47
CA GLU A 246 21.92 -5.94 2.73
C GLU A 246 21.35 -4.53 2.93
N LEU A 247 22.16 -3.60 3.43
CA LEU A 247 21.82 -2.17 3.47
C LEU A 247 21.56 -1.62 2.07
N ALA A 248 22.44 -1.95 1.11
CA ALA A 248 22.28 -1.53 -0.28
C ALA A 248 21.02 -2.16 -0.92
N ALA A 249 20.73 -3.43 -0.62
CA ALA A 249 19.52 -4.10 -1.03
C ALA A 249 18.26 -3.38 -0.50
N GLY A 250 18.25 -3.03 0.79
CA GLY A 250 17.18 -2.27 1.43
C GLY A 250 17.00 -0.87 0.82
N ALA A 251 18.09 -0.17 0.57
CA ALA A 251 18.08 1.14 -0.09
C ALA A 251 17.55 1.05 -1.53
N ALA A 252 18.02 0.08 -2.31
CA ALA A 252 17.53 -0.17 -3.66
C ALA A 252 16.03 -0.55 -3.66
N PHE A 253 15.60 -1.38 -2.70
CA PHE A 253 14.17 -1.69 -2.51
C PHE A 253 13.33 -0.43 -2.25
N ALA A 254 13.85 0.53 -1.53
CA ALA A 254 13.17 1.77 -1.17
C ALA A 254 13.05 2.79 -2.32
N VAL A 255 13.87 2.70 -3.38
CA VAL A 255 13.93 3.68 -4.49
C VAL A 255 12.55 4.06 -5.03
N PRO A 256 11.62 3.14 -5.36
CA PRO A 256 10.31 3.53 -5.89
C PRO A 256 9.49 4.38 -4.92
N LYS A 257 9.65 4.18 -3.61
CA LYS A 257 8.95 4.96 -2.59
C LYS A 257 9.59 6.33 -2.39
N ILE A 258 10.91 6.42 -2.50
CA ILE A 258 11.64 7.71 -2.51
C ILE A 258 11.19 8.53 -3.71
N VAL A 259 11.15 7.94 -4.90
CA VAL A 259 10.67 8.61 -6.13
C VAL A 259 9.24 9.08 -5.98
N ALA A 260 8.35 8.28 -5.36
CA ALA A 260 6.97 8.66 -5.12
C ALA A 260 6.86 9.87 -4.18
N VAL A 261 7.65 9.93 -3.11
CA VAL A 261 7.71 11.09 -2.20
C VAL A 261 8.24 12.33 -2.93
N CYS A 262 9.33 12.18 -3.68
CA CYS A 262 9.88 13.29 -4.49
C CYS A 262 8.86 13.79 -5.53
N ALA A 263 8.17 12.88 -6.22
CA ALA A 263 7.16 13.23 -7.20
C ALA A 263 5.99 14.01 -6.60
N LEU A 264 5.53 13.61 -5.40
CA LEU A 264 4.48 14.30 -4.66
C LEU A 264 4.91 15.73 -4.26
N LEU A 265 6.16 15.91 -3.82
CA LEU A 265 6.71 17.22 -3.48
C LEU A 265 6.85 18.11 -4.73
N ILE A 266 7.37 17.54 -5.82
CA ILE A 266 7.54 18.23 -7.10
C ILE A 266 6.19 18.65 -7.68
N HIS A 267 5.19 17.77 -7.64
CA HIS A 267 3.85 18.07 -8.17
C HIS A 267 3.16 19.23 -7.44
N ARG A 268 3.51 19.46 -6.18
CA ARG A 268 3.03 20.64 -5.42
C ARG A 268 3.61 21.96 -5.95
N TRP A 269 4.79 21.92 -6.60
CA TRP A 269 5.50 23.11 -7.09
C TRP A 269 5.34 23.31 -8.60
N LEU A 270 5.09 22.24 -9.35
CA LEU A 270 4.96 22.26 -10.80
C LEU A 270 3.50 21.95 -11.18
N THR A 271 2.78 22.95 -11.67
CA THR A 271 1.52 22.75 -12.37
C THR A 271 1.81 22.06 -13.71
N LEU A 272 1.71 20.74 -13.71
CA LEU A 272 1.84 19.98 -14.96
C LEU A 272 0.58 20.19 -15.82
N PRO A 273 0.73 20.33 -17.16
CA PRO A 273 -0.40 20.53 -18.06
C PRO A 273 -1.39 19.38 -17.93
N GLU A 274 -2.68 19.72 -17.93
CA GLU A 274 -3.78 18.74 -17.88
C GLU A 274 -3.73 17.82 -19.11
N GLN A 275 -3.20 16.63 -18.93
CA GLN A 275 -3.30 15.58 -19.94
C GLN A 275 -4.60 14.83 -19.79
N HIS A 276 -5.16 14.33 -20.87
CA HIS A 276 -6.34 13.50 -20.88
C HIS A 276 -6.13 12.29 -19.94
N PRO A 277 -6.99 12.09 -18.92
CA PRO A 277 -6.73 11.11 -17.85
C PRO A 277 -6.51 9.68 -18.38
N THR A 278 -7.23 9.28 -19.44
CA THR A 278 -7.08 7.95 -20.05
C THR A 278 -5.70 7.74 -20.67
N ARG A 279 -5.16 8.76 -21.38
CA ARG A 279 -3.81 8.69 -21.99
C ARG A 279 -2.73 8.65 -20.92
N ARG A 280 -2.91 9.44 -19.84
CA ARG A 280 -1.96 9.52 -18.73
C ARG A 280 -1.87 8.18 -17.99
N THR A 281 -2.99 7.54 -17.70
CA THR A 281 -3.03 6.22 -17.08
C THR A 281 -2.34 5.17 -17.95
N LEU A 282 -2.67 5.14 -19.25
CA LEU A 282 -2.03 4.23 -20.19
C LEU A 282 -0.51 4.41 -20.25
N ALA A 283 -0.04 5.67 -20.40
CA ALA A 283 1.38 5.97 -20.46
C ALA A 283 2.12 5.52 -19.19
N ASN A 284 1.51 5.68 -18.01
CA ASN A 284 2.10 5.26 -16.75
C ASN A 284 2.05 3.74 -16.56
N LEU A 285 1.03 3.04 -17.04
CA LEU A 285 1.01 1.56 -17.07
C LEU A 285 2.13 1.01 -17.96
N MET A 286 2.32 1.61 -19.14
CA MET A 286 3.42 1.24 -20.05
C MET A 286 4.79 1.56 -19.42
N LEU A 287 4.94 2.72 -18.80
CA LEU A 287 6.17 3.11 -18.10
C LEU A 287 6.50 2.16 -16.95
N GLY A 288 5.48 1.77 -16.16
CA GLY A 288 5.63 0.79 -15.09
C GLY A 288 6.03 -0.59 -15.62
N ALA A 289 5.44 -1.03 -16.74
CA ALA A 289 5.82 -2.28 -17.41
C ALA A 289 7.29 -2.25 -17.86
N VAL A 290 7.71 -1.19 -18.55
CA VAL A 290 9.11 -1.00 -18.96
C VAL A 290 10.03 -0.99 -17.72
N GLY A 291 9.66 -0.25 -16.66
CA GLY A 291 10.40 -0.22 -15.41
C GLY A 291 10.56 -1.60 -14.76
N LEU A 292 9.54 -2.45 -14.80
CA LEU A 292 9.60 -3.82 -14.29
C LEU A 292 10.46 -4.73 -15.17
N LEU A 293 10.32 -4.63 -16.49
CA LEU A 293 11.13 -5.43 -17.43
C LEU A 293 12.61 -5.06 -17.36
N LEU A 294 12.96 -3.78 -17.21
CA LEU A 294 14.35 -3.34 -16.99
C LEU A 294 14.93 -3.91 -15.70
N GLN A 295 14.14 -4.09 -14.66
CA GLN A 295 14.61 -4.70 -13.41
C GLN A 295 14.97 -6.19 -13.57
N ALA A 296 14.49 -6.88 -14.60
CA ALA A 296 14.90 -8.25 -14.90
C ALA A 296 16.31 -8.33 -15.56
N ALA A 297 16.92 -7.20 -15.91
CA ALA A 297 18.26 -7.15 -16.53
C ALA A 297 19.35 -7.62 -15.54
N PRO A 298 20.46 -8.19 -16.05
CA PRO A 298 21.50 -8.77 -15.22
C PRO A 298 22.49 -7.73 -14.64
N ASP A 299 22.16 -6.45 -14.61
CA ASP A 299 23.02 -5.39 -14.10
C ASP A 299 22.29 -4.44 -13.16
N ILE A 300 23.03 -3.92 -12.16
CA ILE A 300 22.50 -3.07 -11.10
C ILE A 300 22.04 -1.69 -11.65
N ALA A 301 22.72 -1.14 -12.63
CA ALA A 301 22.40 0.20 -13.16
C ALA A 301 21.04 0.17 -13.87
N THR A 302 20.81 -0.82 -14.74
CA THR A 302 19.52 -1.00 -15.42
C THR A 302 18.40 -1.32 -14.43
N LEU A 303 18.68 -2.13 -13.41
CA LEU A 303 17.73 -2.39 -12.32
C LEU A 303 17.33 -1.08 -11.63
N LEU A 304 18.27 -0.23 -11.23
CA LEU A 304 17.99 1.03 -10.54
C LEU A 304 17.22 2.01 -11.44
N ILE A 305 17.54 2.09 -12.73
CA ILE A 305 16.74 2.88 -13.70
C ILE A 305 15.30 2.36 -13.72
N GLY A 306 15.13 1.04 -13.82
CA GLY A 306 13.81 0.40 -13.75
C GLY A 306 13.05 0.71 -12.46
N ARG A 307 13.75 0.77 -11.31
CA ARG A 307 13.18 1.16 -10.00
C ARG A 307 12.67 2.60 -10.00
N VAL A 308 13.43 3.54 -10.58
CA VAL A 308 13.03 4.96 -10.69
C VAL A 308 11.79 5.10 -11.57
N LEU A 309 11.79 4.47 -12.77
CA LEU A 309 10.65 4.49 -13.68
C LEU A 309 9.38 3.89 -13.04
N LEU A 310 9.55 2.76 -12.36
CA LEU A 310 8.46 2.13 -11.62
C LEU A 310 7.92 3.04 -10.52
N GLY A 311 8.79 3.69 -9.76
CA GLY A 311 8.40 4.59 -8.67
C GLY A 311 7.54 5.75 -9.16
N TRP A 312 7.94 6.38 -10.26
CA TRP A 312 7.15 7.43 -10.90
C TRP A 312 5.80 6.91 -11.39
N ALA A 313 5.80 5.75 -12.09
CA ALA A 313 4.58 5.14 -12.61
C ALA A 313 3.59 4.79 -11.48
N LEU A 314 4.07 4.15 -10.39
CA LEU A 314 3.23 3.80 -9.24
C LEU A 314 2.56 5.02 -8.62
N TYR A 315 3.32 6.11 -8.40
CA TYR A 315 2.79 7.36 -7.86
C TYR A 315 1.65 7.92 -8.73
N GLN A 316 1.88 8.01 -10.04
CA GLN A 316 0.90 8.54 -10.97
C GLN A 316 -0.33 7.64 -11.11
N LEU A 317 -0.13 6.32 -11.11
CA LEU A 317 -1.23 5.35 -11.28
C LEU A 317 -2.18 5.36 -10.10
N VAL A 318 -1.69 5.41 -8.86
CA VAL A 318 -2.55 5.50 -7.67
C VAL A 318 -3.47 6.72 -7.77
N ILE A 319 -2.92 7.91 -8.07
CA ILE A 319 -3.73 9.13 -8.22
C ILE A 319 -4.74 9.00 -9.37
N ASN A 320 -4.30 8.47 -10.52
CA ASN A 320 -5.18 8.35 -11.67
C ASN A 320 -6.34 7.37 -11.44
N PHE A 321 -6.10 6.26 -10.70
CA PHE A 321 -7.13 5.30 -10.34
C PHE A 321 -8.13 5.89 -9.34
N ASP A 322 -7.66 6.63 -8.34
CA ASP A 322 -8.54 7.31 -7.38
C ASP A 322 -9.43 8.34 -8.09
N VAL A 323 -8.85 9.16 -8.98
CA VAL A 323 -9.62 10.11 -9.80
C VAL A 323 -10.64 9.40 -10.69
N GLN A 324 -10.26 8.26 -11.28
CA GLN A 324 -11.17 7.49 -12.13
C GLN A 324 -12.31 6.88 -11.31
N LEU A 325 -12.03 6.38 -10.12
CA LEU A 325 -13.07 5.90 -9.19
C LEU A 325 -14.06 7.01 -8.85
N TYR A 326 -13.58 8.21 -8.49
CA TYR A 326 -14.44 9.35 -8.21
C TYR A 326 -15.34 9.73 -9.41
N ARG A 327 -14.84 9.60 -10.64
CA ARG A 327 -15.61 9.90 -11.86
C ARG A 327 -16.66 8.85 -12.18
N LEU A 328 -16.45 7.60 -11.79
CA LEU A 328 -17.32 6.47 -12.08
C LEU A 328 -18.38 6.24 -11.01
N SER A 329 -18.10 6.69 -9.78
CA SER A 329 -18.97 6.48 -8.62
C SER A 329 -19.81 7.72 -8.33
N THR A 330 -21.02 7.48 -7.81
CA THR A 330 -21.85 8.56 -7.26
C THR A 330 -21.52 8.79 -5.80
N PRO A 331 -21.77 9.99 -5.21
CA PRO A 331 -21.53 10.24 -3.79
C PRO A 331 -22.16 9.20 -2.86
N ASP A 332 -23.37 8.72 -3.18
CA ASP A 332 -24.13 7.74 -2.38
C ASP A 332 -23.53 6.33 -2.47
N ASP A 333 -22.91 5.98 -3.59
CA ASP A 333 -22.39 4.65 -3.87
C ASP A 333 -20.87 4.53 -3.62
N PHE A 334 -20.18 5.66 -3.42
CA PHE A 334 -18.73 5.71 -3.32
C PHE A 334 -18.13 4.73 -2.29
N GLY A 335 -18.71 4.62 -1.12
CA GLY A 335 -18.23 3.71 -0.08
C GLY A 335 -18.31 2.23 -0.48
N ARG A 336 -19.36 1.86 -1.24
CA ARG A 336 -19.54 0.52 -1.78
C ARG A 336 -18.50 0.23 -2.87
N ASP A 337 -18.39 1.14 -3.82
CA ASP A 337 -17.52 0.99 -4.99
C ASP A 337 -16.04 0.95 -4.59
N TYR A 338 -15.66 1.81 -3.63
CA TYR A 338 -14.34 1.75 -3.00
C TYR A 338 -14.09 0.40 -2.30
N GLY A 339 -15.10 -0.14 -1.60
CA GLY A 339 -15.02 -1.45 -0.97
C GLY A 339 -14.78 -2.59 -1.97
N VAL A 340 -15.46 -2.58 -3.13
CA VAL A 340 -15.26 -3.55 -4.21
C VAL A 340 -13.83 -3.47 -4.72
N ILE A 341 -13.35 -2.28 -5.05
CA ILE A 341 -11.99 -2.06 -5.54
C ILE A 341 -10.97 -2.57 -4.53
N ASN A 342 -11.11 -2.25 -3.25
CA ASN A 342 -10.19 -2.67 -2.21
C ASN A 342 -10.11 -4.20 -2.08
N ILE A 343 -11.23 -4.92 -2.23
CA ILE A 343 -11.23 -6.39 -2.26
C ILE A 343 -10.39 -6.90 -3.42
N PHE A 344 -10.57 -6.35 -4.64
CA PHE A 344 -9.81 -6.78 -5.81
C PHE A 344 -8.31 -6.47 -5.68
N GLN A 345 -7.94 -5.31 -5.15
CA GLN A 345 -6.55 -4.95 -4.87
C GLN A 345 -5.89 -5.93 -3.90
N ASN A 346 -6.56 -6.24 -2.78
CA ASN A 346 -6.06 -7.21 -1.81
C ASN A 346 -5.96 -8.63 -2.39
N CYS A 347 -6.92 -9.04 -3.24
CA CYS A 347 -6.82 -10.29 -3.98
C CYS A 347 -5.58 -10.29 -4.92
N GLY A 348 -5.28 -9.16 -5.59
CA GLY A 348 -4.09 -9.01 -6.41
C GLY A 348 -2.80 -9.24 -5.60
N VAL A 349 -2.68 -8.60 -4.43
CA VAL A 349 -1.54 -8.77 -3.52
C VAL A 349 -1.42 -10.22 -3.01
N LEU A 350 -2.53 -10.83 -2.65
CA LEU A 350 -2.58 -12.23 -2.19
C LEU A 350 -2.11 -13.21 -3.28
N LEU A 351 -2.66 -13.08 -4.49
CA LEU A 351 -2.25 -13.88 -5.64
C LEU A 351 -0.77 -13.69 -5.97
N ALA A 352 -0.27 -12.46 -5.90
CA ALA A 352 1.14 -12.16 -6.12
C ALA A 352 2.05 -12.90 -5.13
N SER A 353 1.67 -12.98 -3.86
CA SER A 353 2.46 -13.63 -2.81
C SER A 353 2.66 -15.12 -3.09
N PHE A 354 1.60 -15.84 -3.43
CA PHE A 354 1.70 -17.26 -3.82
C PHE A 354 2.46 -17.44 -5.13
N THR A 355 2.16 -16.61 -6.12
CA THR A 355 2.78 -16.71 -7.46
C THR A 355 4.28 -16.39 -7.41
N ALA A 356 4.71 -15.43 -6.58
CA ALA A 356 6.11 -15.06 -6.46
C ALA A 356 6.99 -16.24 -6.04
N GLY A 357 6.60 -16.97 -5.00
CA GLY A 357 7.33 -18.15 -4.53
C GLY A 357 7.41 -19.24 -5.59
N SER A 358 6.28 -19.52 -6.26
CA SER A 358 6.20 -20.49 -7.36
C SER A 358 7.13 -20.12 -8.53
N LEU A 359 7.08 -18.87 -8.97
CA LEU A 359 7.91 -18.39 -10.08
C LEU A 359 9.40 -18.46 -9.78
N VAL A 360 9.80 -18.06 -8.57
CA VAL A 360 11.21 -18.15 -8.19
C VAL A 360 11.68 -19.59 -8.11
N ALA A 361 10.86 -20.50 -7.57
CA ALA A 361 11.21 -21.91 -7.46
C ALA A 361 11.34 -22.62 -8.82
N THR A 362 10.55 -22.24 -9.83
CA THR A 362 10.49 -22.95 -11.12
C THR A 362 11.27 -22.25 -12.23
N LEU A 363 11.26 -20.91 -12.27
CA LEU A 363 11.78 -20.10 -13.37
C LEU A 363 12.94 -19.17 -12.92
N GLY A 364 13.23 -19.12 -11.62
CA GLY A 364 14.32 -18.33 -11.06
C GLY A 364 13.95 -16.88 -10.73
N LEU A 365 14.92 -16.15 -10.17
CA LEU A 365 14.75 -14.84 -9.53
C LEU A 365 14.32 -13.71 -10.47
N ARG A 366 14.49 -13.84 -11.79
CA ARG A 366 14.08 -12.86 -12.80
C ARG A 366 12.59 -12.98 -13.17
N ALA A 367 12.01 -14.16 -13.01
CA ALA A 367 10.66 -14.45 -13.45
C ALA A 367 9.60 -13.53 -12.81
N PRO A 368 9.65 -13.19 -11.50
CA PRO A 368 8.70 -12.26 -10.92
C PRO A 368 8.66 -10.88 -11.60
N PHE A 369 9.81 -10.36 -12.03
CA PHE A 369 9.88 -9.05 -12.71
C PHE A 369 9.26 -9.10 -14.11
N ILE A 370 9.51 -10.18 -14.87
CA ILE A 370 8.96 -10.39 -16.21
C ILE A 370 7.42 -10.54 -16.12
N VAL A 371 6.95 -11.39 -15.20
CA VAL A 371 5.51 -11.60 -14.99
C VAL A 371 4.83 -10.34 -14.48
N ALA A 372 5.47 -9.58 -13.60
CA ALA A 372 4.96 -8.28 -13.14
C ALA A 372 4.85 -7.28 -14.31
N GLY A 373 5.86 -7.20 -15.17
CA GLY A 373 5.83 -6.36 -16.38
C GLY A 373 4.69 -6.77 -17.33
N THR A 374 4.50 -8.08 -17.56
CA THR A 374 3.38 -8.57 -18.39
C THR A 374 2.02 -8.28 -17.76
N ALA A 375 1.89 -8.34 -16.42
CA ALA A 375 0.66 -7.96 -15.71
C ALA A 375 0.32 -6.47 -15.93
N PHE A 376 1.32 -5.58 -15.91
CA PHE A 376 1.13 -4.16 -16.22
C PHE A 376 0.73 -3.94 -17.69
N LEU A 377 1.29 -4.71 -18.65
CA LEU A 377 0.89 -4.67 -20.06
C LEU A 377 -0.56 -5.15 -20.24
N LEU A 378 -0.96 -6.23 -19.54
CA LEU A 378 -2.34 -6.71 -19.54
C LEU A 378 -3.29 -5.68 -18.92
N ALA A 379 -2.88 -5.03 -17.83
CA ALA A 379 -3.65 -3.92 -17.24
C ALA A 379 -3.79 -2.75 -18.23
N ALA A 380 -2.74 -2.42 -19.00
CA ALA A 380 -2.79 -1.39 -20.04
C ALA A 380 -3.73 -1.77 -21.19
N ALA A 381 -3.70 -3.02 -21.66
CA ALA A 381 -4.59 -3.52 -22.70
C ALA A 381 -6.05 -3.51 -22.22
N LEU A 382 -6.30 -3.98 -20.99
CA LEU A 382 -7.63 -3.95 -20.37
C LEU A 382 -8.14 -2.53 -20.15
N TRP A 383 -7.26 -1.60 -19.79
CA TRP A 383 -7.58 -0.17 -19.66
C TRP A 383 -8.06 0.41 -20.99
N LEU A 384 -7.33 0.16 -22.07
CA LEU A 384 -7.72 0.60 -23.42
C LEU A 384 -9.06 0.05 -23.87
N TRP A 385 -9.30 -1.23 -23.58
CA TRP A 385 -10.56 -1.88 -23.92
C TRP A 385 -11.73 -1.36 -23.07
N SER A 386 -11.50 -1.11 -21.80
CA SER A 386 -12.54 -0.74 -20.82
C SER A 386 -12.92 0.75 -20.89
N PHE A 387 -11.94 1.60 -21.19
CA PHE A 387 -12.09 3.05 -21.20
C PHE A 387 -11.60 3.61 -22.56
N PRO A 388 -12.29 3.24 -23.68
CA PRO A 388 -11.96 3.78 -25.00
C PRO A 388 -12.06 5.30 -24.92
N LYS A 389 -11.19 6.00 -25.65
CA LYS A 389 -11.18 7.46 -25.75
C LYS A 389 -12.62 7.95 -25.87
N ALA A 390 -13.10 8.73 -24.92
CA ALA A 390 -14.28 9.55 -25.18
C ALA A 390 -13.98 10.29 -26.50
N ARG A 391 -14.73 9.95 -27.54
CA ARG A 391 -14.76 10.74 -28.78
C ARG A 391 -14.95 12.17 -28.32
N SER A 392 -14.01 13.02 -28.71
CA SER A 392 -13.96 14.44 -28.43
C SER A 392 -15.36 14.99 -28.21
N ALA A 393 -15.63 15.42 -26.98
CA ALA A 393 -16.73 16.31 -26.67
C ALA A 393 -16.39 17.73 -27.22
N ASP A 394 -15.98 17.78 -28.50
CA ASP A 394 -15.76 19.01 -29.25
C ASP A 394 -17.04 19.52 -29.91
N HIS A 395 -18.18 19.02 -29.48
CA HIS A 395 -19.49 19.57 -29.84
C HIS A 395 -20.34 19.75 -28.58
N ALA A 396 -19.85 20.51 -27.60
CA ALA A 396 -20.76 21.31 -26.80
C ALA A 396 -21.20 22.46 -27.73
N PRO A 397 -22.48 22.56 -28.13
CA PRO A 397 -22.95 23.76 -28.83
C PRO A 397 -22.67 24.95 -27.90
N ALA A 398 -21.93 25.93 -28.41
CA ALA A 398 -21.75 27.20 -27.76
C ALA A 398 -23.18 27.64 -27.33
N LEU A 399 -23.40 27.80 -26.03
CA LEU A 399 -24.58 28.48 -25.52
C LEU A 399 -24.53 29.88 -26.13
N THR A 400 -25.24 30.07 -27.21
CA THR A 400 -25.54 31.41 -27.72
C THR A 400 -26.29 32.12 -26.58
N PRO A 401 -25.83 33.27 -26.13
CA PRO A 401 -26.60 34.04 -25.14
C PRO A 401 -27.96 34.33 -25.75
N ASP A 402 -28.99 34.03 -24.98
CA ASP A 402 -30.37 34.32 -25.33
C ASP A 402 -30.52 35.83 -25.60
N PRO A 403 -31.04 36.25 -26.75
CA PRO A 403 -31.13 37.68 -27.08
C PRO A 403 -32.25 38.43 -26.30
N GLU A 404 -32.96 37.78 -25.35
CA GLU A 404 -34.08 38.39 -24.67
C GLU A 404 -33.79 39.07 -23.31
N GLU A 405 -32.52 39.04 -22.81
CA GLU A 405 -32.20 39.70 -21.52
C GLU A 405 -31.71 41.15 -21.63
N SER A 406 -31.79 41.78 -22.81
CA SER A 406 -31.37 43.20 -23.01
C SER A 406 -32.51 44.22 -23.01
N SER A 407 -33.70 43.91 -22.51
CA SER A 407 -34.86 44.79 -22.53
C SER A 407 -35.48 45.06 -21.16
N HIS A 408 -34.73 45.43 -20.14
CA HIS A 408 -35.29 46.19 -19.01
C HIS A 408 -34.17 47.01 -18.32
N ALA A 409 -33.87 48.17 -18.96
CA ALA A 409 -33.25 49.28 -18.23
C ALA A 409 -34.40 50.16 -17.69
N PRO A 410 -34.51 50.45 -16.38
CA PRO A 410 -35.43 51.49 -15.92
C PRO A 410 -34.85 52.85 -16.22
N VAL A 411 -35.65 53.64 -16.97
CA VAL A 411 -35.53 55.11 -17.07
C VAL A 411 -36.10 55.70 -15.77
N ALA A 412 -35.27 56.37 -15.02
CA ALA A 412 -35.49 57.62 -14.25
C ALA A 412 -34.41 57.70 -13.14
#